data_2b1c6781e5095fdf1d579c359830cd33
#
_entry.id   2b1c6781e5095fdf1d579c359830cd33
#
_cell.length_a   1.000
_cell.length_b   1.000
_cell.length_c   1.000
_cell.angle_alpha   90.00
_cell.angle_beta   90.00
_cell.angle_gamma   90.00
#
_symmetry.space_group_name_H-M   'P 1'
#
loop_
_entity.id
_entity.type
_entity.pdbx_description
1 polymer ?
#
loop_
_entity_poly.entity_id
_entity_poly.type
_entity_poly.pdbx_seq_one_letter_code
_entity_poly.pdbx_strand_id
1 'polypeptide(L)'
;WNTMKGKGKYRLFVTDTTAGQVTFLGTIQEDHREADKFNGSLIALRLLVKNQMITEVEQIVFRFPNETGDNFNRTYSHVDAMATHPKYLQAVPAGERMSRADLITQGNKYFSGMQKNDGKGDYPFGQDCLRHENGGQSTSAPTPPGQTKPDPKTALVYSGQWNCLEQFQSGLIHFVNRIRDRRFVAVDQERGIVFAFAFFDHSGGESRRFLTPSGREVVAGPVQPHTWQIAEIFKLEKGLITKIDAFLQRSPYGMNAGWSTWEQGMSDQVRDVTMEAPTGI
;
A
#
# COMPACT_ATOMS: atom_id res chain seq x y z
N TRP A 1 -5.49 22.55 -3.75
CA TRP A 1 -6.47 22.92 -2.73
C TRP A 1 -7.68 23.67 -3.31
N ASN A 2 -7.50 24.49 -4.34
CA ASN A 2 -8.60 25.27 -4.93
C ASN A 2 -9.70 24.40 -5.56
N THR A 3 -9.39 23.17 -5.94
CA THR A 3 -10.32 22.21 -6.54
C THR A 3 -11.06 21.37 -5.52
N MET A 4 -10.57 21.29 -4.27
CA MET A 4 -11.15 20.45 -3.23
C MET A 4 -12.45 21.05 -2.71
N LYS A 5 -13.56 20.32 -2.87
CA LYS A 5 -14.91 20.70 -2.40
C LYS A 5 -15.29 20.05 -1.08
N GLY A 6 -14.72 18.91 -0.75
CA GLY A 6 -15.06 18.20 0.47
C GLY A 6 -14.27 16.92 0.69
N LYS A 7 -14.53 16.30 1.83
CA LYS A 7 -14.02 14.97 2.21
C LYS A 7 -15.05 13.91 1.90
N GLY A 8 -14.60 12.77 1.35
CA GLY A 8 -15.45 11.61 1.17
C GLY A 8 -15.72 10.84 2.48
N LYS A 9 -16.22 9.61 2.35
CA LYS A 9 -16.58 8.75 3.49
C LYS A 9 -15.37 7.96 4.03
N TYR A 10 -14.38 7.64 3.19
CA TYR A 10 -13.14 7.02 3.65
C TYR A 10 -12.26 8.09 4.29
N ARG A 11 -12.02 7.96 5.61
CA ARG A 11 -11.26 8.94 6.42
C ARG A 11 -10.49 8.21 7.50
N LEU A 12 -9.26 7.83 7.20
CA LEU A 12 -8.40 7.16 8.17
C LEU A 12 -7.26 8.09 8.59
N PHE A 13 -7.30 8.52 9.84
CA PHE A 13 -6.23 9.29 10.45
C PHE A 13 -5.35 8.35 11.29
N VAL A 14 -4.04 8.49 11.16
CA VAL A 14 -3.06 7.90 12.07
C VAL A 14 -2.24 9.02 12.66
N THR A 15 -2.32 9.16 13.97
CA THR A 15 -1.58 10.16 14.73
C THR A 15 -0.48 9.48 15.52
N ASP A 16 0.74 9.96 15.36
CA ASP A 16 1.92 9.48 16.06
C ASP A 16 2.52 10.61 16.88
N THR A 17 2.13 10.70 18.13
CA THR A 17 2.57 11.77 19.02
C THR A 17 4.05 11.68 19.38
N THR A 18 4.64 10.49 19.35
CA THR A 18 6.09 10.27 19.58
C THR A 18 6.90 10.89 18.46
N ALA A 19 6.39 10.78 17.23
CA ALA A 19 7.04 11.26 16.03
C ALA A 19 6.63 12.68 15.62
N GLY A 20 5.59 13.24 16.24
CA GLY A 20 4.97 14.48 15.79
C GLY A 20 4.31 14.35 14.41
N GLN A 21 3.93 13.15 14.01
CA GLN A 21 3.35 12.88 12.69
C GLN A 21 1.83 12.75 12.75
N VAL A 22 1.16 13.34 11.76
CA VAL A 22 -0.25 13.12 11.49
C VAL A 22 -0.38 12.68 10.04
N THR A 23 -0.98 11.50 9.82
CA THR A 23 -1.24 11.01 8.48
C THR A 23 -2.74 10.86 8.23
N PHE A 24 -3.12 11.03 6.98
CA PHE A 24 -4.48 10.85 6.51
C PHE A 24 -4.47 10.04 5.21
N LEU A 25 -5.20 8.94 5.21
CA LEU A 25 -5.54 8.19 4.00
C LEU A 25 -7.05 8.33 3.79
N GLY A 26 -7.46 8.83 2.65
CA GLY A 26 -8.88 9.13 2.48
C GLY A 26 -9.33 9.43 1.06
N THR A 27 -10.64 9.68 0.94
CA THR A 27 -11.27 10.16 -0.27
C THR A 27 -11.59 11.64 -0.15
N ILE A 28 -11.41 12.37 -1.24
CA ILE A 28 -11.77 13.79 -1.37
C ILE A 28 -12.65 13.97 -2.59
N GLN A 29 -13.49 15.00 -2.57
CA GLN A 29 -14.25 15.48 -3.72
C GLN A 29 -13.54 16.67 -4.32
N GLU A 30 -13.29 16.63 -5.62
CA GLU A 30 -12.65 17.71 -6.37
C GLU A 30 -13.57 18.18 -7.49
N ASP A 31 -13.53 19.51 -7.74
CA ASP A 31 -14.19 20.15 -8.87
C ASP A 31 -13.11 20.53 -9.89
N HIS A 32 -12.65 19.59 -10.66
CA HIS A 32 -11.46 19.81 -11.48
C HIS A 32 -11.61 19.44 -12.94
N ARG A 33 -12.76 18.94 -13.36
CA ARG A 33 -12.91 18.54 -14.76
C ARG A 33 -14.36 18.61 -15.23
N GLU A 34 -14.48 18.68 -16.55
CA GLU A 34 -15.73 18.56 -17.29
C GLU A 34 -16.62 17.49 -16.66
N ALA A 35 -17.88 17.73 -16.63
CA ALA A 35 -19.01 16.95 -16.13
C ALA A 35 -18.81 15.43 -15.97
N ASP A 36 -17.64 15.02 -15.64
CA ASP A 36 -17.24 13.64 -15.45
C ASP A 36 -17.90 13.06 -14.22
N LYS A 37 -18.42 11.93 -14.43
CA LYS A 37 -19.17 11.09 -13.50
C LYS A 37 -18.38 10.70 -12.24
N PHE A 38 -17.13 11.18 -12.05
CA PHE A 38 -16.22 10.83 -10.97
C PHE A 38 -15.51 12.05 -10.41
N ASN A 39 -16.14 12.70 -9.44
CA ASN A 39 -15.52 13.81 -8.69
C ASN A 39 -14.67 13.34 -7.51
N GLY A 40 -14.55 12.04 -7.30
CA GLY A 40 -13.80 11.47 -6.20
C GLY A 40 -12.34 11.23 -6.56
N SER A 41 -11.44 11.65 -5.65
CA SER A 41 -10.00 11.34 -5.71
C SER A 41 -9.57 10.68 -4.40
N LEU A 42 -8.49 9.89 -4.46
CA LEU A 42 -7.84 9.37 -3.26
C LEU A 42 -6.71 10.30 -2.86
N ILE A 43 -6.49 10.45 -1.56
CA ILE A 43 -5.39 11.24 -1.02
C ILE A 43 -4.67 10.49 0.10
N ALA A 44 -3.35 10.49 0.03
CA ALA A 44 -2.48 10.17 1.15
C ALA A 44 -1.76 11.46 1.57
N LEU A 45 -1.83 11.80 2.84
CA LEU A 45 -1.24 13.01 3.41
C LEU A 45 -0.43 12.67 4.65
N ARG A 46 0.77 13.23 4.76
CA ARG A 46 1.59 13.25 5.96
C ARG A 46 1.89 14.69 6.35
N LEU A 47 1.71 14.99 7.61
CA LEU A 47 2.06 16.27 8.22
C LEU A 47 3.08 16.02 9.34
N LEU A 48 4.18 16.76 9.34
CA LEU A 48 5.05 16.86 10.50
C LEU A 48 4.67 18.09 11.31
N VAL A 49 4.38 17.87 12.60
CA VAL A 49 3.99 18.92 13.53
C VAL A 49 5.10 19.10 14.57
N LYS A 50 5.71 20.27 14.60
CA LYS A 50 6.71 20.69 15.61
C LYS A 50 6.28 22.00 16.25
N ASN A 51 6.34 22.09 17.57
CA ASN A 51 5.98 23.30 18.32
C ASN A 51 4.60 23.85 17.92
N GLN A 52 3.61 22.96 17.79
CA GLN A 52 2.23 23.25 17.38
C GLN A 52 2.08 23.84 15.96
N MET A 53 3.11 23.76 15.14
CA MET A 53 3.09 24.21 13.75
C MET A 53 3.33 23.05 12.79
N ILE A 54 2.65 23.06 11.64
CA ILE A 54 2.95 22.15 10.54
C ILE A 54 4.23 22.64 9.87
N THR A 55 5.27 21.82 9.90
CA THR A 55 6.59 22.13 9.32
C THR A 55 6.86 21.40 8.03
N GLU A 56 6.18 20.25 7.79
CA GLU A 56 6.27 19.50 6.55
C GLU A 56 4.89 19.04 6.10
N VAL A 57 4.67 19.05 4.79
CA VAL A 57 3.47 18.52 4.14
C VAL A 57 3.90 17.65 2.98
N GLU A 58 3.65 16.33 3.07
CA GLU A 58 3.82 15.39 1.98
C GLU A 58 2.46 14.88 1.57
N GLN A 59 2.16 14.92 0.26
CA GLN A 59 0.89 14.43 -0.24
C GLN A 59 1.05 13.70 -1.57
N ILE A 60 0.22 12.68 -1.75
CA ILE A 60 0.00 12.01 -3.03
C ILE A 60 -1.50 12.07 -3.30
N VAL A 61 -1.89 12.59 -4.45
CA VAL A 61 -3.30 12.65 -4.88
C VAL A 61 -3.48 11.76 -6.09
N PHE A 62 -4.38 10.82 -5.97
CA PHE A 62 -4.68 9.84 -7.00
C PHE A 62 -5.99 10.22 -7.69
N ARG A 63 -5.91 10.60 -8.95
CA ARG A 63 -7.05 11.06 -9.75
C ARG A 63 -7.35 10.07 -10.87
N PHE A 64 -8.62 10.02 -11.27
CA PHE A 64 -9.10 9.10 -12.29
C PHE A 64 -9.98 9.82 -13.34
N PRO A 65 -9.91 9.36 -14.59
CA PRO A 65 -8.89 8.45 -15.12
C PRO A 65 -7.50 9.05 -14.98
N ASN A 66 -6.50 8.20 -14.73
CA ASN A 66 -5.14 8.70 -14.77
C ASN A 66 -4.78 9.01 -16.23
N GLU A 67 -3.81 9.89 -16.43
CA GLU A 67 -3.36 10.34 -17.74
C GLU A 67 -2.73 9.23 -18.60
N THR A 68 -2.49 8.06 -18.03
CA THR A 68 -1.79 6.94 -18.67
C THR A 68 -2.71 5.91 -19.33
N GLY A 69 -4.02 6.06 -19.21
CA GLY A 69 -5.00 5.17 -19.90
C GLY A 69 -4.98 3.71 -19.44
N ASP A 70 -4.38 3.41 -18.29
CA ASP A 70 -4.28 2.05 -17.78
C ASP A 70 -5.65 1.48 -17.41
N ASN A 71 -5.87 0.21 -17.78
CA ASN A 71 -7.04 -0.58 -17.39
C ASN A 71 -7.17 -0.79 -15.86
N PHE A 72 -6.22 -0.33 -15.06
CA PHE A 72 -6.27 -0.24 -13.61
C PHE A 72 -7.42 0.65 -13.11
N ASN A 73 -7.99 1.45 -13.97
CA ASN A 73 -9.13 2.34 -13.73
C ASN A 73 -10.43 1.63 -13.32
N ARG A 74 -10.55 0.32 -13.52
CA ARG A 74 -11.77 -0.41 -13.10
C ARG A 74 -11.98 -0.45 -11.59
N THR A 75 -10.90 -0.29 -10.83
CA THR A 75 -10.93 -0.32 -9.36
C THR A 75 -11.49 0.95 -8.75
N TYR A 76 -11.51 2.03 -9.52
CA TYR A 76 -11.85 3.38 -9.05
C TYR A 76 -13.31 3.81 -9.22
N SER A 77 -14.10 3.00 -9.87
CA SER A 77 -15.55 3.32 -10.08
C SER A 77 -16.34 3.43 -8.77
N HIS A 78 -15.69 3.16 -7.63
CA HIS A 78 -16.33 3.10 -6.31
C HIS A 78 -15.72 4.05 -5.27
N VAL A 79 -14.90 5.03 -5.68
CA VAL A 79 -14.25 5.97 -4.74
C VAL A 79 -15.28 6.65 -3.83
N ASP A 80 -16.42 7.06 -4.37
CA ASP A 80 -17.48 7.69 -3.58
C ASP A 80 -18.17 6.75 -2.60
N ALA A 81 -18.11 5.44 -2.84
CA ALA A 81 -18.66 4.41 -1.96
C ALA A 81 -17.66 3.92 -0.91
N MET A 82 -16.36 4.23 -1.05
CA MET A 82 -15.35 3.82 -0.08
C MET A 82 -15.64 4.39 1.29
N ALA A 83 -15.46 3.56 2.31
CA ALA A 83 -15.57 3.94 3.71
C ALA A 83 -14.44 3.32 4.52
N THR A 84 -14.06 3.99 5.62
CA THR A 84 -13.03 3.45 6.53
C THR A 84 -13.49 2.11 7.09
N HIS A 85 -12.65 1.09 6.92
CA HIS A 85 -12.98 -0.25 7.41
C HIS A 85 -12.97 -0.28 8.95
N PRO A 86 -14.00 -0.90 9.61
CA PRO A 86 -14.13 -0.91 11.06
C PRO A 86 -12.90 -1.43 11.82
N LYS A 87 -12.15 -2.38 11.27
CA LYS A 87 -10.91 -2.90 11.88
C LYS A 87 -9.90 -1.80 12.21
N TYR A 88 -9.79 -0.75 11.40
CA TYR A 88 -8.88 0.36 11.68
C TYR A 88 -9.29 1.23 12.86
N LEU A 89 -10.55 1.17 13.25
CA LEU A 89 -11.10 1.97 14.36
C LEU A 89 -11.03 1.23 15.71
N GLN A 90 -10.72 -0.06 15.68
CA GLN A 90 -10.67 -0.91 16.88
C GLN A 90 -9.29 -0.81 17.55
N ALA A 91 -9.28 -0.54 18.84
CA ALA A 91 -8.09 -0.60 19.68
C ALA A 91 -7.68 -2.07 19.91
N VAL A 92 -6.37 -2.30 19.95
CA VAL A 92 -5.80 -3.57 20.40
C VAL A 92 -5.80 -3.59 21.93
N PRO A 93 -6.23 -4.70 22.58
CA PRO A 93 -6.18 -4.82 24.04
C PRO A 93 -4.77 -4.47 24.56
N ALA A 94 -4.69 -3.76 25.68
CA ALA A 94 -3.44 -3.21 26.19
C ALA A 94 -2.33 -4.26 26.35
N GLY A 95 -2.67 -5.47 26.82
CA GLY A 95 -1.71 -6.58 26.97
C GLY A 95 -1.28 -7.26 25.66
N GLU A 96 -1.90 -6.91 24.53
CA GLU A 96 -1.58 -7.48 23.20
C GLU A 96 -0.96 -6.43 22.26
N ARG A 97 -0.77 -5.20 22.74
CA ARG A 97 -0.18 -4.12 21.95
C ARG A 97 1.28 -4.41 21.65
N MET A 98 1.66 -4.26 20.42
CA MET A 98 3.03 -4.43 19.95
C MET A 98 3.84 -3.14 20.20
N SER A 99 5.15 -3.30 20.35
CA SER A 99 6.06 -2.16 20.33
C SER A 99 6.06 -1.47 18.96
N ARG A 100 6.50 -0.20 18.91
CA ARG A 100 6.70 0.52 17.65
C ARG A 100 7.60 -0.26 16.69
N ALA A 101 8.75 -0.74 17.18
CA ALA A 101 9.72 -1.47 16.39
C ALA A 101 9.14 -2.77 15.82
N ASP A 102 8.38 -3.51 16.62
CA ASP A 102 7.74 -4.76 16.17
C ASP A 102 6.67 -4.49 15.12
N LEU A 103 5.86 -3.44 15.27
CA LEU A 103 4.85 -3.05 14.29
C LEU A 103 5.49 -2.73 12.94
N ILE A 104 6.57 -1.94 12.92
CA ILE A 104 7.33 -1.62 11.71
C ILE A 104 7.97 -2.87 11.11
N THR A 105 8.58 -3.71 11.94
CA THR A 105 9.22 -4.96 11.49
C THR A 105 8.20 -5.88 10.80
N GLN A 106 7.05 -6.09 11.41
CA GLN A 106 6.01 -6.95 10.82
C GLN A 106 5.41 -6.31 9.56
N GLY A 107 5.14 -5.01 9.57
CA GLY A 107 4.71 -4.30 8.36
C GLY A 107 5.72 -4.39 7.21
N ASN A 108 7.02 -4.27 7.51
CA ASN A 108 8.07 -4.38 6.50
C ASN A 108 8.21 -5.81 5.92
N LYS A 109 7.82 -6.85 6.63
CA LYS A 109 7.78 -8.22 6.09
C LYS A 109 6.84 -8.35 4.87
N TYR A 110 5.80 -7.52 4.79
CA TYR A 110 4.97 -7.43 3.59
C TYR A 110 5.80 -6.95 2.40
N PHE A 111 6.55 -5.87 2.54
CA PHE A 111 7.40 -5.36 1.47
C PHE A 111 8.51 -6.35 1.09
N SER A 112 9.18 -6.90 2.07
CA SER A 112 10.25 -7.88 1.84
C SER A 112 9.72 -9.17 1.19
N GLY A 113 8.54 -9.61 1.60
CA GLY A 113 7.90 -10.80 1.03
C GLY A 113 7.33 -10.60 -0.36
N MET A 114 7.00 -9.37 -0.74
CA MET A 114 6.51 -9.04 -2.08
C MET A 114 7.65 -8.83 -3.07
N GLN A 115 8.75 -8.22 -2.64
CA GLN A 115 9.91 -7.96 -3.50
C GLN A 115 10.50 -9.27 -4.03
N LYS A 116 10.47 -9.48 -5.35
CA LYS A 116 10.89 -10.73 -6.01
C LYS A 116 10.31 -11.97 -5.30
N ASN A 117 9.02 -11.90 -5.03
CA ASN A 117 8.32 -12.93 -4.28
C ASN A 117 8.58 -14.33 -4.85
N ASP A 118 9.10 -15.24 -4.01
CA ASP A 118 9.40 -16.63 -4.37
C ASP A 118 8.51 -17.66 -3.65
N GLY A 119 7.52 -17.16 -2.90
CA GLY A 119 6.58 -17.99 -2.15
C GLY A 119 7.13 -18.63 -0.88
N LYS A 120 8.39 -18.34 -0.47
CA LYS A 120 9.08 -18.98 0.66
C LYS A 120 9.37 -18.04 1.83
N GLY A 121 8.94 -16.79 1.77
CA GLY A 121 9.19 -15.79 2.81
C GLY A 121 8.41 -16.04 4.10
N ASP A 122 8.78 -15.29 5.14
CA ASP A 122 8.00 -15.18 6.38
C ASP A 122 6.89 -14.14 6.16
N TYR A 123 5.66 -14.63 5.99
CA TYR A 123 4.49 -13.83 5.67
C TYR A 123 3.54 -13.70 6.87
N PRO A 124 3.57 -12.60 7.63
CA PRO A 124 2.82 -12.46 8.87
C PRO A 124 1.35 -12.08 8.63
N PHE A 125 0.61 -12.89 7.87
CA PHE A 125 -0.79 -12.63 7.58
C PHE A 125 -1.73 -13.41 8.51
N GLY A 126 -2.74 -12.71 9.05
CA GLY A 126 -3.89 -13.34 9.68
C GLY A 126 -4.73 -14.10 8.65
N GLN A 127 -5.47 -15.11 9.10
CA GLN A 127 -6.35 -15.90 8.22
C GLN A 127 -7.44 -15.05 7.57
N ASP A 128 -7.86 -13.98 8.24
CA ASP A 128 -8.87 -13.01 7.82
C ASP A 128 -8.27 -11.75 7.17
N CYS A 129 -7.02 -11.82 6.72
CA CYS A 129 -6.35 -10.70 6.08
C CYS A 129 -7.08 -10.25 4.82
N LEU A 130 -7.44 -8.96 4.79
CA LEU A 130 -8.06 -8.30 3.63
C LEU A 130 -7.16 -7.20 3.10
N ARG A 131 -6.91 -7.20 1.80
CA ARG A 131 -6.21 -6.11 1.11
C ARG A 131 -7.10 -5.42 0.09
N HIS A 132 -7.08 -4.09 0.13
CA HIS A 132 -7.68 -3.24 -0.88
C HIS A 132 -6.60 -2.37 -1.51
N GLU A 133 -6.66 -2.24 -2.83
CA GLU A 133 -5.78 -1.39 -3.62
C GLU A 133 -6.63 -0.37 -4.35
N ASN A 134 -6.40 0.91 -4.10
CA ASN A 134 -7.21 2.01 -4.64
C ASN A 134 -8.72 1.80 -4.45
N GLY A 135 -9.12 1.19 -3.33
CA GLY A 135 -10.52 0.90 -2.99
C GLY A 135 -11.05 -0.43 -3.51
N GLY A 136 -10.38 -1.09 -4.44
CA GLY A 136 -10.77 -2.42 -4.92
C GLY A 136 -10.24 -3.53 -4.02
N GLN A 137 -11.08 -4.51 -3.72
CA GLN A 137 -10.67 -5.69 -2.95
C GLN A 137 -9.75 -6.56 -3.80
N SER A 138 -8.48 -6.68 -3.39
CA SER A 138 -7.42 -7.41 -4.10
C SER A 138 -7.07 -8.76 -3.47
N THR A 139 -7.70 -9.12 -2.34
CA THR A 139 -7.61 -10.45 -1.72
C THR A 139 -8.97 -10.90 -1.22
N SER A 140 -9.17 -12.22 -1.12
CA SER A 140 -10.40 -12.82 -0.60
C SER A 140 -11.69 -12.33 -1.28
N ALA A 141 -11.59 -11.89 -2.53
CA ALA A 141 -12.73 -11.47 -3.32
C ALA A 141 -13.68 -12.67 -3.55
N PRO A 142 -15.00 -12.45 -3.54
CA PRO A 142 -15.96 -13.52 -3.80
C PRO A 142 -15.70 -14.19 -5.16
N THR A 143 -15.79 -15.51 -5.19
CA THR A 143 -15.77 -16.26 -6.46
C THR A 143 -17.08 -15.98 -7.21
N PRO A 144 -17.04 -15.50 -8.47
CA PRO A 144 -18.25 -15.28 -9.25
C PRO A 144 -19.09 -16.54 -9.38
N PRO A 145 -20.43 -16.41 -9.45
CA PRO A 145 -21.31 -17.57 -9.63
C PRO A 145 -20.91 -18.41 -10.87
N GLY A 146 -20.88 -19.73 -10.71
CA GLY A 146 -20.51 -20.66 -11.77
C GLY A 146 -19.01 -20.76 -12.07
N GLN A 147 -18.15 -20.05 -11.36
CA GLN A 147 -16.70 -20.16 -11.46
C GLN A 147 -16.13 -20.93 -10.27
N THR A 148 -14.93 -21.51 -10.46
CA THR A 148 -14.16 -22.14 -9.38
C THR A 148 -13.00 -21.23 -8.99
N LYS A 149 -12.74 -21.09 -7.69
CA LYS A 149 -11.55 -20.38 -7.19
C LYS A 149 -10.30 -21.01 -7.79
N PRO A 150 -9.41 -20.23 -8.45
CA PRO A 150 -8.18 -20.77 -9.01
C PRO A 150 -7.30 -21.42 -7.94
N ASP A 151 -6.65 -22.55 -8.28
CA ASP A 151 -5.67 -23.18 -7.39
C ASP A 151 -4.34 -22.43 -7.47
N PRO A 152 -3.80 -21.89 -6.35
CA PRO A 152 -2.51 -21.19 -6.33
C PRO A 152 -1.35 -22.04 -6.87
N LYS A 153 -1.43 -23.37 -6.77
CA LYS A 153 -0.37 -24.28 -7.20
C LYS A 153 -0.32 -24.48 -8.72
N THR A 154 -1.41 -24.22 -9.43
CA THR A 154 -1.52 -24.47 -10.87
C THR A 154 -1.79 -23.20 -11.68
N ALA A 155 -2.24 -22.12 -11.06
CA ALA A 155 -2.53 -20.85 -11.73
C ALA A 155 -1.29 -20.25 -12.39
N LEU A 156 -1.47 -19.52 -13.50
CA LEU A 156 -0.42 -18.81 -14.23
C LEU A 156 -0.35 -17.31 -13.87
N VAL A 157 -1.39 -16.79 -13.22
CA VAL A 157 -1.48 -15.42 -12.73
C VAL A 157 -2.06 -15.42 -11.32
N TYR A 158 -1.67 -14.45 -10.51
CA TYR A 158 -2.25 -14.35 -9.17
C TYR A 158 -3.74 -13.95 -9.24
N SER A 159 -4.50 -14.36 -8.22
CA SER A 159 -5.95 -14.12 -8.16
C SER A 159 -6.34 -13.28 -6.96
N GLY A 160 -7.26 -12.34 -7.16
CA GLY A 160 -7.90 -11.58 -6.07
C GLY A 160 -8.83 -12.44 -5.19
N GLN A 161 -9.16 -13.66 -5.60
CA GLN A 161 -9.96 -14.60 -4.78
C GLN A 161 -9.14 -15.30 -3.69
N TRP A 162 -7.81 -15.27 -3.79
CA TRP A 162 -6.93 -15.82 -2.77
C TRP A 162 -6.82 -14.87 -1.57
N ASN A 163 -6.62 -15.42 -0.38
CA ASN A 163 -6.28 -14.60 0.77
C ASN A 163 -4.85 -14.06 0.67
N CYS A 164 -4.44 -13.19 1.60
CA CYS A 164 -3.11 -12.58 1.56
C CYS A 164 -1.99 -13.62 1.54
N LEU A 165 -2.12 -14.67 2.35
CA LEU A 165 -1.10 -15.73 2.46
C LEU A 165 -1.02 -16.57 1.18
N GLU A 166 -2.14 -16.99 0.62
CA GLU A 166 -2.20 -17.76 -0.64
C GLU A 166 -1.55 -16.98 -1.79
N GLN A 167 -1.79 -15.67 -1.87
CA GLN A 167 -1.17 -14.84 -2.91
C GLN A 167 0.35 -14.82 -2.79
N PHE A 168 0.88 -14.62 -1.58
CA PHE A 168 2.33 -14.57 -1.35
C PHE A 168 2.97 -15.95 -1.52
N GLN A 169 2.36 -17.01 -1.00
CA GLN A 169 2.87 -18.38 -1.15
C GLN A 169 2.82 -18.90 -2.59
N SER A 170 2.00 -18.33 -3.45
CA SER A 170 1.96 -18.70 -4.87
C SER A 170 3.24 -18.39 -5.62
N GLY A 171 4.03 -17.42 -5.16
CA GLY A 171 5.21 -16.91 -5.86
C GLY A 171 4.89 -16.12 -7.14
N LEU A 172 3.60 -15.84 -7.42
CA LEU A 172 3.17 -15.22 -8.68
C LEU A 172 3.27 -13.68 -8.68
N ILE A 173 3.72 -13.07 -7.58
CA ILE A 173 3.97 -11.62 -7.48
C ILE A 173 5.46 -11.29 -7.71
N HIS A 174 6.24 -12.24 -8.19
CA HIS A 174 7.69 -12.12 -8.42
C HIS A 174 8.10 -10.93 -9.30
N PHE A 175 7.22 -10.48 -10.17
CA PHE A 175 7.45 -9.36 -11.08
C PHE A 175 7.60 -7.99 -10.39
N VAL A 176 7.36 -7.87 -9.09
CA VAL A 176 7.74 -6.71 -8.28
C VAL A 176 9.25 -6.80 -8.00
N ASN A 177 10.05 -6.13 -8.82
CA ASN A 177 11.51 -6.34 -8.84
C ASN A 177 12.21 -5.75 -7.64
N ARG A 178 11.75 -4.60 -7.17
CA ARG A 178 12.32 -3.90 -6.03
C ARG A 178 11.26 -3.05 -5.33
N ILE A 179 11.28 -3.09 -4.02
CA ILE A 179 10.51 -2.17 -3.17
C ILE A 179 11.51 -1.34 -2.39
N ARG A 180 11.59 -0.06 -2.71
CA ARG A 180 12.59 0.87 -2.19
C ARG A 180 11.96 2.07 -1.51
N ASP A 181 12.80 2.88 -0.84
CA ASP A 181 12.37 4.06 -0.06
C ASP A 181 11.23 3.71 0.92
N ARG A 182 11.44 2.63 1.68
CA ARG A 182 10.44 2.09 2.61
C ARG A 182 10.40 2.94 3.87
N ARG A 183 9.59 3.98 3.87
CA ARG A 183 9.48 4.96 4.96
C ARG A 183 8.24 4.70 5.80
N PHE A 184 8.42 4.24 7.01
CA PHE A 184 7.36 4.12 8.02
C PHE A 184 7.23 5.45 8.74
N VAL A 185 6.19 6.20 8.42
CA VAL A 185 6.04 7.62 8.79
C VAL A 185 5.13 7.85 9.99
N ALA A 186 4.23 6.93 10.31
CA ALA A 186 3.41 7.01 11.50
C ALA A 186 3.06 5.64 12.05
N VAL A 187 3.04 5.52 13.38
CA VAL A 187 2.68 4.31 14.11
C VAL A 187 1.68 4.64 15.20
N ASP A 188 0.58 3.92 15.22
CA ASP A 188 -0.43 3.95 16.27
C ASP A 188 -0.43 2.59 16.99
N GLN A 189 0.25 2.53 18.14
CA GLN A 189 0.36 1.31 18.94
C GLN A 189 -0.98 0.92 19.57
N GLU A 190 -1.84 1.89 19.88
CA GLU A 190 -3.15 1.61 20.47
C GLU A 190 -4.03 0.84 19.50
N ARG A 191 -4.05 1.24 18.24
CA ARG A 191 -4.83 0.57 17.20
C ARG A 191 -4.03 -0.47 16.42
N GLY A 192 -2.73 -0.65 16.70
CA GLY A 192 -1.86 -1.58 15.96
C GLY A 192 -1.75 -1.20 14.48
N ILE A 193 -1.58 0.08 14.17
CA ILE A 193 -1.53 0.58 12.81
C ILE A 193 -0.15 1.14 12.48
N VAL A 194 0.35 0.84 11.29
CA VAL A 194 1.50 1.52 10.71
C VAL A 194 1.16 2.08 9.34
N PHE A 195 1.69 3.26 9.03
CA PHE A 195 1.56 3.93 7.75
C PHE A 195 2.93 4.07 7.11
N ALA A 196 3.05 3.63 5.85
CA ALA A 196 4.30 3.69 5.10
C ALA A 196 4.11 4.30 3.70
N PHE A 197 5.16 4.97 3.22
CA PHE A 197 5.37 5.27 1.81
C PHE A 197 6.46 4.36 1.25
N ALA A 198 6.33 3.97 -0.01
CA ALA A 198 7.34 3.20 -0.72
C ALA A 198 7.21 3.35 -2.25
N PHE A 199 8.21 2.88 -2.97
CA PHE A 199 8.18 2.75 -4.43
C PHE A 199 8.34 1.29 -4.82
N PHE A 200 7.43 0.79 -5.67
CA PHE A 200 7.46 -0.57 -6.20
C PHE A 200 7.87 -0.52 -7.66
N ASP A 201 9.09 -0.95 -7.96
CA ASP A 201 9.62 -0.97 -9.31
C ASP A 201 9.24 -2.27 -10.04
N HIS A 202 8.76 -2.11 -11.27
CA HIS A 202 8.42 -3.17 -12.19
C HIS A 202 9.24 -2.98 -13.45
N SER A 203 10.32 -3.75 -13.63
CA SER A 203 11.24 -3.55 -14.75
C SER A 203 10.73 -4.11 -16.09
N GLY A 204 9.65 -4.89 -16.08
CA GLY A 204 9.14 -5.50 -17.30
C GLY A 204 10.13 -6.51 -17.93
N GLY A 205 10.03 -6.75 -19.23
CA GLY A 205 10.98 -7.59 -19.98
C GLY A 205 11.19 -8.98 -19.37
N GLU A 206 12.44 -9.41 -19.27
CA GLU A 206 12.81 -10.74 -18.75
C GLU A 206 12.47 -10.95 -17.28
N SER A 207 12.32 -9.90 -16.48
CA SER A 207 11.89 -10.03 -15.08
C SER A 207 10.49 -10.61 -14.90
N ARG A 208 9.72 -10.69 -15.99
CA ARG A 208 8.41 -11.34 -16.03
C ARG A 208 8.48 -12.85 -16.07
N ARG A 209 9.66 -13.42 -16.45
CA ARG A 209 9.89 -14.86 -16.53
C ARG A 209 10.53 -15.35 -15.25
N PHE A 210 9.86 -16.25 -14.54
CA PHE A 210 10.34 -16.76 -13.27
C PHE A 210 9.77 -18.16 -12.96
N LEU A 211 10.34 -18.83 -11.96
CA LEU A 211 9.87 -20.09 -11.46
C LEU A 211 9.02 -19.89 -10.21
N THR A 212 7.86 -20.55 -10.16
CA THR A 212 7.05 -20.62 -8.95
C THR A 212 7.67 -21.57 -7.92
N PRO A 213 7.21 -21.59 -6.65
CA PRO A 213 7.67 -22.55 -5.64
C PRO A 213 7.55 -24.02 -6.06
N SER A 214 6.57 -24.33 -6.93
CA SER A 214 6.37 -25.68 -7.49
C SER A 214 7.24 -26.01 -8.71
N GLY A 215 8.17 -25.10 -9.09
CA GLY A 215 9.09 -25.29 -10.22
C GLY A 215 8.48 -25.02 -11.61
N ARG A 216 7.27 -24.46 -11.69
CA ARG A 216 6.66 -24.08 -12.97
C ARG A 216 7.27 -22.76 -13.47
N GLU A 217 7.62 -22.72 -14.74
CA GLU A 217 7.97 -21.47 -15.41
C GLU A 217 6.70 -20.67 -15.73
N VAL A 218 6.72 -19.39 -15.40
CA VAL A 218 5.61 -18.45 -15.61
C VAL A 218 6.12 -17.17 -16.23
N VAL A 219 5.30 -16.57 -17.09
CA VAL A 219 5.52 -15.23 -17.63
C VAL A 219 4.34 -14.37 -17.17
N ALA A 220 4.55 -13.53 -16.16
CA ALA A 220 3.49 -12.71 -15.55
C ALA A 220 3.99 -11.30 -15.20
N GLY A 221 3.04 -10.39 -14.96
CA GLY A 221 3.32 -9.01 -14.61
C GLY A 221 3.34 -8.05 -15.80
N PRO A 222 3.57 -6.77 -15.55
CA PRO A 222 3.50 -5.72 -16.57
C PRO A 222 4.61 -5.84 -17.60
N VAL A 223 4.28 -5.54 -18.85
CA VAL A 223 5.25 -5.59 -19.97
C VAL A 223 6.17 -4.37 -19.93
N GLN A 224 5.60 -3.21 -19.68
CA GLN A 224 6.36 -1.95 -19.71
C GLN A 224 6.91 -1.60 -18.32
N PRO A 225 8.17 -1.15 -18.24
CA PRO A 225 8.74 -0.66 -16.99
C PRO A 225 7.93 0.50 -16.42
N HIS A 226 7.71 0.46 -15.11
CA HIS A 226 7.12 1.57 -14.37
C HIS A 226 7.38 1.40 -12.87
N THR A 227 7.08 2.43 -12.12
CA THR A 227 7.12 2.43 -10.67
C THR A 227 5.72 2.76 -10.12
N TRP A 228 5.26 2.01 -9.12
CA TRP A 228 4.15 2.45 -8.29
C TRP A 228 4.70 3.28 -7.13
N GLN A 229 4.25 4.53 -7.03
CA GLN A 229 4.37 5.32 -5.81
C GLN A 229 3.22 4.92 -4.89
N ILE A 230 3.54 4.49 -3.68
CA ILE A 230 2.56 3.85 -2.79
C ILE A 230 2.49 4.55 -1.45
N ALA A 231 1.26 4.74 -0.99
CA ALA A 231 0.93 4.99 0.41
C ALA A 231 0.17 3.76 0.93
N GLU A 232 0.68 3.11 1.94
CA GLU A 232 0.14 1.84 2.42
C GLU A 232 -0.03 1.83 3.93
N ILE A 233 -1.15 1.29 4.37
CA ILE A 233 -1.53 1.21 5.78
C ILE A 233 -1.77 -0.25 6.16
N PHE A 234 -1.17 -0.65 7.28
CA PHE A 234 -1.31 -2.00 7.83
C PHE A 234 -1.97 -1.94 9.19
N LYS A 235 -2.99 -2.77 9.39
CA LYS A 235 -3.55 -3.11 10.70
C LYS A 235 -2.93 -4.42 11.16
N LEU A 236 -2.33 -4.41 12.36
CA LEU A 236 -1.68 -5.57 12.95
C LEU A 236 -2.32 -5.93 14.30
N GLU A 237 -2.52 -7.21 14.49
CA GLU A 237 -3.06 -7.80 15.72
C GLU A 237 -2.30 -9.08 16.02
N LYS A 238 -1.79 -9.23 17.24
CA LYS A 238 -1.04 -10.43 17.67
C LYS A 238 0.13 -10.81 16.74
N GLY A 239 0.84 -9.81 16.23
CA GLY A 239 1.96 -10.00 15.30
C GLY A 239 1.58 -10.29 13.85
N LEU A 240 0.28 -10.31 13.51
CA LEU A 240 -0.22 -10.63 12.18
C LEU A 240 -0.89 -9.41 11.53
N ILE A 241 -0.68 -9.27 10.24
CA ILE A 241 -1.36 -8.28 9.40
C ILE A 241 -2.78 -8.79 9.10
N THR A 242 -3.80 -8.05 9.51
CA THR A 242 -5.21 -8.41 9.34
C THR A 242 -5.96 -7.55 8.34
N LYS A 243 -5.42 -6.34 8.03
CA LYS A 243 -6.00 -5.46 7.03
C LYS A 243 -4.93 -4.60 6.39
N ILE A 244 -5.03 -4.42 5.08
CA ILE A 244 -4.14 -3.57 4.27
C ILE A 244 -5.02 -2.70 3.38
N ASP A 245 -4.73 -1.39 3.34
CA ASP A 245 -5.21 -0.50 2.30
C ASP A 245 -4.01 0.20 1.67
N ALA A 246 -3.91 0.10 0.35
CA ALA A 246 -2.86 0.70 -0.45
C ALA A 246 -3.45 1.69 -1.46
N PHE A 247 -2.88 2.88 -1.54
CA PHE A 247 -3.12 3.82 -2.61
C PHE A 247 -1.88 3.86 -3.51
N LEU A 248 -2.09 3.55 -4.80
CA LEU A 248 -1.03 3.35 -5.77
C LEU A 248 -1.18 4.33 -6.94
N GLN A 249 -0.14 5.10 -7.19
CA GLN A 249 0.00 6.00 -8.34
C GLN A 249 1.08 5.45 -9.27
N ARG A 250 0.73 5.21 -10.55
CA ARG A 250 1.73 4.85 -11.54
C ARG A 250 2.60 6.06 -11.85
N SER A 251 3.91 5.82 -11.92
CA SER A 251 4.95 6.82 -12.11
C SER A 251 6.02 6.30 -13.06
N PRO A 252 6.84 7.16 -13.66
CA PRO A 252 7.99 6.74 -14.44
C PRO A 252 8.91 5.79 -13.66
N TYR A 253 9.50 4.81 -14.36
CA TYR A 253 10.39 3.85 -13.73
C TYR A 253 11.58 4.53 -13.06
N GLY A 254 11.85 4.17 -11.80
CA GLY A 254 12.94 4.73 -11.01
C GLY A 254 12.68 6.13 -10.41
N MET A 255 11.45 6.66 -10.53
CA MET A 255 11.09 7.94 -9.92
C MET A 255 11.33 7.93 -8.41
N ASN A 256 11.85 9.04 -7.85
CA ASN A 256 12.02 9.28 -6.42
C ASN A 256 11.08 10.39 -5.92
N ALA A 257 10.78 10.35 -4.62
CA ALA A 257 10.17 11.48 -3.91
C ALA A 257 11.25 12.47 -3.47
N GLY A 258 10.88 13.73 -3.26
CA GLY A 258 11.76 14.76 -2.69
C GLY A 258 11.99 14.64 -1.17
N TRP A 259 11.58 13.53 -0.54
CA TRP A 259 11.64 13.30 0.91
C TRP A 259 12.79 12.40 1.36
N SER A 260 13.64 12.00 0.43
CA SER A 260 14.78 11.11 0.67
C SER A 260 15.97 11.57 -0.16
N THR A 261 17.21 11.36 0.34
CA THR A 261 18.39 11.50 -0.51
C THR A 261 18.31 10.49 -1.65
N TRP A 262 19.17 10.63 -2.66
CA TRP A 262 19.23 9.66 -3.77
C TRP A 262 19.51 8.24 -3.25
N GLU A 263 20.48 8.09 -2.36
CA GLU A 263 20.91 6.82 -1.79
C GLU A 263 19.77 6.19 -0.98
N GLN A 264 19.10 6.95 -0.16
CA GLN A 264 17.93 6.51 0.63
C GLN A 264 16.79 6.08 -0.29
N GLY A 265 16.46 6.91 -1.29
CA GLY A 265 15.38 6.67 -2.24
C GLY A 265 15.62 5.45 -3.15
N MET A 266 16.89 5.06 -3.35
CA MET A 266 17.29 3.88 -4.11
C MET A 266 17.58 2.66 -3.23
N SER A 267 17.45 2.77 -1.91
CA SER A 267 17.66 1.68 -0.95
C SER A 267 16.35 0.93 -0.68
N ASP A 268 16.44 -0.38 -0.44
CA ASP A 268 15.35 -1.23 0.06
C ASP A 268 15.39 -1.39 1.59
N GLN A 269 16.28 -0.66 2.25
CA GLN A 269 16.31 -0.61 3.71
C GLN A 269 15.05 0.05 4.28
N VAL A 270 14.52 -0.56 5.35
CA VAL A 270 13.41 0.01 6.09
C VAL A 270 13.88 1.21 6.92
N ARG A 271 13.09 2.28 6.94
CA ARG A 271 13.36 3.47 7.75
C ARG A 271 12.16 3.80 8.63
N ASP A 272 12.41 3.94 9.93
CA ASP A 272 11.51 4.63 10.84
C ASP A 272 11.84 6.13 10.78
N VAL A 273 11.06 6.87 10.01
CA VAL A 273 11.32 8.30 9.75
C VAL A 273 11.35 9.16 11.02
N THR A 274 10.76 8.64 12.10
CA THR A 274 10.71 9.35 13.38
C THR A 274 12.01 9.33 14.15
N MET A 275 12.88 8.35 13.84
CA MET A 275 14.19 8.19 14.46
C MET A 275 15.29 8.86 13.64
N GLU A 276 14.98 9.35 12.45
CA GLU A 276 15.95 10.06 11.61
C GLU A 276 16.05 11.52 12.07
N ALA A 277 17.28 12.01 12.22
CA ALA A 277 17.50 13.44 12.41
C ALA A 277 16.93 14.19 11.21
N PRO A 278 16.34 15.39 11.39
CA PRO A 278 15.91 16.20 10.27
C PRO A 278 17.09 16.36 9.32
N THR A 279 16.94 15.88 8.09
CA THR A 279 17.88 16.21 7.03
C THR A 279 17.76 17.71 6.83
N GLY A 280 18.78 18.46 7.30
CA GLY A 280 18.84 19.89 7.11
C GLY A 280 18.75 20.17 5.61
N ILE A 281 17.71 20.88 5.20
CA ILE A 281 17.65 21.61 3.94
C ILE A 281 18.09 23.02 4.25
#